data_ddec9f4c0a08e7e485b4e548b1863dc1
#
_entry.id   ddec9f4c0a08e7e485b4e548b1863dc1
#
_cell.length_a   1.000
_cell.length_b   1.000
_cell.length_c   1.000
_cell.angle_alpha   90.00
_cell.angle_beta   90.00
_cell.angle_gamma   90.00
#
_symmetry.space_group_name_H-M   'P 1'
#
loop_
_entity.id
_entity.type
_entity.pdbx_description
1 polymer ?
#
loop_
_entity_poly.entity_id
_entity_poly.type
_entity_poly.pdbx_seq_one_letter_code
_entity_poly.pdbx_strand_id
1 'polypeptide(L)'
;SYIYNKNNPNGERMRRLALIFMGITFILSSCGQNLELESIRTLDQGELIGLKGENSTYTWKGIPFAEPPVGELRWKETQKAKAWNGRLEATKFQQGCFQRASFFENGEGKWSGGEDCLYLNIWTPQLSNQEIKESSKKLPVMMWIHGGANVMGSAHTYDPSSLVSNHEVVVVTIQYRMGPLGWFRHPALHTEESSLEDRSGNYGTLDTIMALR
;
A
#
# COMPACT_ATOMS: atom_id res chain seq x y z
N SER A 1 8.22 -59.49 46.14
CA SER A 1 8.69 -59.82 44.79
C SER A 1 7.59 -59.60 43.77
N TYR A 2 7.65 -58.51 43.03
CA TYR A 2 6.81 -58.28 41.86
C TYR A 2 7.68 -58.34 40.61
N ILE A 3 7.43 -59.31 39.75
CA ILE A 3 8.10 -59.51 38.48
C ILE A 3 7.38 -58.61 37.46
N TYR A 4 8.09 -57.61 36.93
CA TYR A 4 7.59 -56.73 35.89
C TYR A 4 7.74 -57.41 34.52
N ASN A 5 6.65 -57.76 33.87
CA ASN A 5 6.66 -58.40 32.57
C ASN A 5 6.86 -57.35 31.46
N LYS A 6 8.01 -57.40 30.75
CA LYS A 6 8.56 -56.41 29.86
C LYS A 6 8.11 -56.52 28.39
N ASN A 7 7.12 -57.37 28.07
CA ASN A 7 6.72 -57.63 26.69
C ASN A 7 5.22 -57.45 26.47
N ASN A 8 4.78 -56.23 26.29
CA ASN A 8 3.42 -55.94 25.77
C ASN A 8 3.55 -55.21 24.42
N PRO A 9 3.42 -55.92 23.29
CA PRO A 9 3.54 -55.35 21.95
C PRO A 9 2.43 -54.32 21.61
N ASN A 10 1.35 -54.32 22.36
CA ASN A 10 0.23 -53.40 22.14
C ASN A 10 0.51 -51.97 22.70
N GLY A 11 1.41 -51.86 23.69
CA GLY A 11 1.79 -50.57 24.27
C GLY A 11 2.65 -49.68 23.33
N GLU A 12 3.52 -50.34 22.54
CA GLU A 12 4.35 -49.63 21.57
C GLU A 12 3.57 -49.17 20.33
N ARG A 13 2.56 -49.93 19.91
CA ARG A 13 1.72 -49.58 18.77
C ARG A 13 0.83 -48.35 19.07
N MET A 14 0.32 -48.25 20.30
CA MET A 14 -0.44 -47.05 20.72
C MET A 14 0.43 -45.84 20.92
N ARG A 15 1.66 -45.99 21.39
CA ARG A 15 2.63 -44.84 21.49
C ARG A 15 3.07 -44.32 20.12
N ARG A 16 3.23 -45.19 19.13
CA ARG A 16 3.55 -44.78 17.75
C ARG A 16 2.35 -44.13 17.04
N LEU A 17 1.14 -44.56 17.29
CA LEU A 17 -0.09 -43.91 16.79
C LEU A 17 -0.34 -42.56 17.47
N ALA A 18 -0.10 -42.41 18.77
CA ALA A 18 -0.21 -41.14 19.47
C ALA A 18 0.80 -40.10 19.00
N LEU A 19 2.03 -40.52 18.63
CA LEU A 19 3.05 -39.61 18.08
C LEU A 19 2.78 -39.19 16.63
N ILE A 20 2.05 -40.02 15.86
CA ILE A 20 1.65 -39.66 14.49
C ILE A 20 0.46 -38.70 14.49
N PHE A 21 -0.45 -38.79 15.46
CA PHE A 21 -1.57 -37.83 15.57
C PHE A 21 -1.19 -36.49 16.19
N MET A 22 -0.07 -36.39 16.91
CA MET A 22 0.41 -35.14 17.50
C MET A 22 1.27 -34.32 16.55
N GLY A 23 1.64 -34.89 15.39
CA GLY A 23 2.45 -34.25 14.34
C GLY A 23 1.64 -33.53 13.26
N ILE A 24 0.29 -33.58 13.25
CA ILE A 24 -0.55 -33.05 12.16
C ILE A 24 -1.29 -31.75 12.54
N THR A 25 -1.21 -31.29 13.77
CA THR A 25 -1.87 -30.03 14.20
C THR A 25 -0.96 -28.80 14.22
N PHE A 26 0.21 -28.86 13.59
CA PHE A 26 1.03 -27.67 13.34
C PHE A 26 0.94 -27.26 11.87
N ILE A 27 -0.31 -27.09 11.37
CA ILE A 27 -0.56 -26.53 10.05
C ILE A 27 -1.09 -25.11 10.23
N LEU A 28 -0.19 -24.15 9.93
CA LEU A 28 -0.49 -22.89 9.30
C LEU A 28 -1.50 -21.97 10.03
N SER A 29 -1.11 -21.39 11.15
CA SER A 29 -1.41 -19.98 11.35
C SER A 29 -0.43 -19.17 10.49
N SER A 30 -0.52 -19.34 9.17
CA SER A 30 -0.15 -18.30 8.24
C SER A 30 -1.07 -17.14 8.58
N CYS A 31 -0.51 -16.07 9.15
CA CYS A 31 -1.16 -14.77 9.23
C CYS A 31 -1.27 -14.22 7.79
N GLY A 32 -1.99 -14.93 6.93
CA GLY A 32 -2.37 -14.49 5.61
C GLY A 32 -3.39 -13.38 5.81
N GLN A 33 -3.06 -12.17 5.40
CA GLN A 33 -4.06 -11.14 5.26
C GLN A 33 -5.15 -11.70 4.36
N ASN A 34 -6.40 -11.75 4.85
CA ASN A 34 -7.53 -12.26 4.09
C ASN A 34 -7.81 -11.31 2.93
N LEU A 35 -7.30 -11.66 1.76
CA LEU A 35 -7.63 -10.97 0.51
C LEU A 35 -9.15 -11.04 0.30
N GLU A 36 -9.75 -9.91 -0.07
CA GLU A 36 -11.19 -9.82 -0.25
C GLU A 36 -11.54 -9.86 -1.74
N LEU A 37 -12.11 -10.96 -2.21
CA LEU A 37 -12.42 -11.16 -3.64
C LEU A 37 -13.38 -10.10 -4.21
N GLU A 38 -14.33 -9.63 -3.41
CA GLU A 38 -15.24 -8.56 -3.79
C GLU A 38 -14.54 -7.20 -3.92
N SER A 39 -13.29 -7.08 -3.44
CA SER A 39 -12.45 -5.90 -3.63
C SER A 39 -11.67 -5.88 -4.95
N ILE A 40 -11.78 -6.91 -5.79
CA ILE A 40 -11.07 -6.93 -7.07
C ILE A 40 -11.56 -5.79 -7.95
N ARG A 41 -10.62 -5.01 -8.50
CA ARG A 41 -10.89 -3.92 -9.45
C ARG A 41 -9.95 -4.05 -10.65
N THR A 42 -10.49 -3.76 -11.84
CA THR A 42 -9.71 -3.72 -13.08
C THR A 42 -9.45 -2.28 -13.45
N LEU A 43 -8.19 -1.95 -13.64
CA LEU A 43 -7.69 -0.65 -14.06
C LEU A 43 -7.00 -0.78 -15.43
N ASP A 44 -6.68 0.34 -16.04
CA ASP A 44 -5.88 0.36 -17.29
C ASP A 44 -4.50 -0.28 -17.10
N GLN A 45 -3.94 -0.18 -15.89
CA GLN A 45 -2.62 -0.72 -15.55
C GLN A 45 -2.64 -2.20 -15.21
N GLY A 46 -3.80 -2.80 -14.91
CA GLY A 46 -3.94 -4.20 -14.51
C GLY A 46 -5.01 -4.39 -13.43
N GLU A 47 -5.11 -5.61 -12.92
CA GLU A 47 -6.01 -5.90 -11.81
C GLU A 47 -5.35 -5.61 -10.45
N LEU A 48 -6.18 -5.26 -9.47
CA LEU A 48 -5.75 -5.18 -8.09
C LEU A 48 -6.77 -5.82 -7.16
N ILE A 49 -6.29 -6.28 -6.00
CA ILE A 49 -7.10 -6.81 -4.92
C ILE A 49 -6.69 -6.13 -3.61
N GLY A 50 -7.67 -5.80 -2.80
CA GLY A 50 -7.50 -5.16 -1.51
C GLY A 50 -7.90 -6.04 -0.34
N LEU A 51 -8.18 -5.39 0.76
CA LEU A 51 -8.60 -5.99 2.02
C LEU A 51 -9.99 -5.48 2.42
N LYS A 52 -10.66 -6.28 3.23
CA LYS A 52 -11.74 -5.79 4.05
C LYS A 52 -11.16 -4.89 5.13
N GLY A 53 -11.54 -3.63 5.12
CA GLY A 53 -11.11 -2.63 6.08
C GLY A 53 -12.04 -2.54 7.28
N GLU A 54 -11.74 -1.62 8.18
CA GLU A 54 -12.60 -1.28 9.30
C GLU A 54 -13.88 -0.55 8.84
N ASN A 55 -14.88 -0.48 9.71
CA ASN A 55 -16.13 0.27 9.48
C ASN A 55 -16.84 -0.07 8.17
N SER A 56 -16.89 -1.36 7.78
CA SER A 56 -17.52 -1.82 6.54
C SER A 56 -16.96 -1.12 5.29
N THR A 57 -15.64 -1.04 5.17
CA THR A 57 -14.95 -0.48 4.01
C THR A 57 -14.14 -1.56 3.27
N TYR A 58 -13.84 -1.31 1.99
CA TYR A 58 -12.74 -1.94 1.28
C TYR A 58 -11.56 -0.99 1.25
N THR A 59 -10.35 -1.55 1.36
CA THR A 59 -9.11 -0.78 1.34
C THR A 59 -8.09 -1.35 0.37
N TRP A 60 -7.46 -0.48 -0.39
CA TRP A 60 -6.30 -0.80 -1.23
C TRP A 60 -5.16 0.11 -0.82
N LYS A 61 -4.02 -0.48 -0.50
CA LYS A 61 -2.84 0.22 0.02
C LYS A 61 -1.63 -0.05 -0.85
N GLY A 62 -0.90 1.02 -1.18
CA GLY A 62 0.34 0.90 -1.94
C GLY A 62 0.15 0.68 -3.43
N ILE A 63 -0.82 1.32 -4.05
CA ILE A 63 -1.02 1.31 -5.50
C ILE A 63 -0.03 2.28 -6.14
N PRO A 64 0.85 1.85 -7.06
CA PRO A 64 1.73 2.77 -7.77
C PRO A 64 0.92 3.63 -8.74
N PHE A 65 1.01 4.94 -8.64
CA PHE A 65 0.39 5.87 -9.58
C PHE A 65 1.40 6.47 -10.57
N ALA A 66 2.69 6.31 -10.30
CA ALA A 66 3.76 6.79 -11.14
C ALA A 66 4.96 5.84 -11.11
N GLU A 67 5.84 5.97 -12.11
CA GLU A 67 7.14 5.32 -12.10
C GLU A 67 7.97 5.81 -10.92
N PRO A 68 8.77 4.95 -10.28
CA PRO A 68 9.69 5.36 -9.23
C PRO A 68 10.65 6.46 -9.71
N PRO A 69 10.70 7.62 -9.06
CA PRO A 69 11.56 8.73 -9.48
C PRO A 69 13.00 8.55 -9.01
N VAL A 70 13.62 7.45 -9.41
CA VAL A 70 14.97 7.03 -9.01
C VAL A 70 15.96 7.13 -10.17
N GLY A 71 17.24 7.22 -9.88
CA GLY A 71 18.28 7.25 -10.91
C GLY A 71 18.08 8.39 -11.90
N GLU A 72 17.93 8.06 -13.18
CA GLU A 72 17.73 9.02 -14.27
C GLU A 72 16.38 9.78 -14.19
N LEU A 73 15.40 9.24 -13.44
CA LEU A 73 14.11 9.89 -13.21
C LEU A 73 14.11 10.82 -11.98
N ARG A 74 15.20 10.85 -11.21
CA ARG A 74 15.34 11.82 -10.12
C ARG A 74 15.40 13.23 -10.69
N TRP A 75 14.62 14.15 -10.11
CA TRP A 75 14.48 15.53 -10.61
C TRP A 75 14.00 15.59 -12.08
N LYS A 76 13.12 14.68 -12.42
CA LYS A 76 12.38 14.65 -13.68
C LYS A 76 10.89 14.74 -13.43
N GLU A 77 10.16 15.14 -14.48
CA GLU A 77 8.69 15.11 -14.46
C GLU A 77 8.18 13.71 -14.11
N THR A 78 7.03 13.67 -13.44
CA THR A 78 6.40 12.44 -13.02
C THR A 78 5.95 11.61 -14.21
N GLN A 79 6.44 10.39 -14.32
CA GLN A 79 6.06 9.45 -15.38
C GLN A 79 4.92 8.57 -14.93
N LYS A 80 3.95 8.28 -15.83
CA LYS A 80 2.82 7.41 -15.54
C LYS A 80 3.31 6.01 -15.15
N ALA A 81 2.69 5.40 -14.15
CA ALA A 81 3.00 4.02 -13.76
C ALA A 81 2.85 3.04 -14.93
N LYS A 82 3.77 2.10 -15.05
CA LYS A 82 3.67 0.99 -16.00
C LYS A 82 2.55 0.05 -15.62
N ALA A 83 1.96 -0.58 -16.63
CA ALA A 83 1.05 -1.69 -16.42
C ALA A 83 1.80 -2.87 -15.79
N TRP A 84 1.11 -3.56 -14.90
CA TRP A 84 1.61 -4.79 -14.28
C TRP A 84 0.90 -6.02 -14.82
N ASN A 85 1.58 -7.15 -14.79
CA ASN A 85 1.01 -8.44 -15.17
C ASN A 85 0.36 -9.10 -13.95
N GLY A 86 -0.81 -9.70 -14.17
CA GLY A 86 -1.56 -10.39 -13.13
C GLY A 86 -2.28 -9.43 -12.20
N ARG A 87 -2.38 -9.82 -10.94
CA ARG A 87 -3.14 -9.09 -9.92
C ARG A 87 -2.22 -8.52 -8.85
N LEU A 88 -2.25 -7.20 -8.66
CA LEU A 88 -1.53 -6.51 -7.62
C LEU A 88 -2.24 -6.72 -6.26
N GLU A 89 -1.54 -7.26 -5.28
CA GLU A 89 -2.02 -7.32 -3.89
C GLU A 89 -1.78 -5.99 -3.19
N ALA A 90 -2.76 -5.09 -3.28
CA ALA A 90 -2.71 -3.76 -2.68
C ALA A 90 -3.10 -3.80 -1.19
N THR A 91 -2.31 -4.49 -0.38
CA THR A 91 -2.63 -4.83 1.01
C THR A 91 -1.79 -4.11 2.06
N LYS A 92 -0.69 -3.47 1.65
CA LYS A 92 0.27 -2.85 2.56
C LYS A 92 0.63 -1.45 2.09
N PHE A 93 0.74 -0.53 3.02
CA PHE A 93 1.39 0.74 2.74
C PHE A 93 2.80 0.52 2.25
N GLN A 94 3.19 1.23 1.19
CA GLN A 94 4.56 1.30 0.74
C GLN A 94 5.31 2.36 1.53
N GLN A 95 6.63 2.40 1.43
CA GLN A 95 7.44 3.39 2.16
C GLN A 95 7.02 4.84 1.83
N GLY A 96 7.16 5.73 2.81
CA GLY A 96 7.01 7.16 2.60
C GLY A 96 8.14 7.73 1.74
N CYS A 97 7.93 8.93 1.19
CA CYS A 97 8.98 9.61 0.45
C CYS A 97 10.13 10.03 1.37
N PHE A 98 11.35 10.08 0.80
CA PHE A 98 12.56 10.40 1.53
C PHE A 98 12.45 11.76 2.23
N GLN A 99 12.64 11.75 3.55
CA GLN A 99 12.44 12.89 4.42
C GLN A 99 13.23 12.76 5.72
N ARG A 100 13.37 13.86 6.42
CA ARG A 100 13.81 13.82 7.80
C ARG A 100 12.61 13.49 8.69
N ALA A 101 12.66 12.41 9.44
CA ALA A 101 11.57 12.01 10.32
C ALA A 101 11.22 13.10 11.30
N SER A 102 9.93 13.37 11.46
CA SER A 102 9.41 14.37 12.38
C SER A 102 9.69 13.99 13.83
N PHE A 103 9.95 14.97 14.67
CA PHE A 103 9.95 14.79 16.13
C PHE A 103 8.61 14.28 16.65
N PHE A 104 7.51 14.58 15.95
CA PHE A 104 6.15 14.14 16.33
C PHE A 104 5.88 12.66 16.04
N GLU A 105 6.68 12.03 15.20
CA GLU A 105 6.56 10.61 14.83
C GLU A 105 7.62 9.73 15.53
N ASN A 106 8.17 10.15 16.66
CA ASN A 106 9.29 9.52 17.36
C ASN A 106 10.55 9.32 16.50
N GLY A 107 10.69 10.09 15.43
CA GLY A 107 11.74 9.93 14.43
C GLY A 107 13.09 10.53 14.82
N GLU A 108 13.20 11.22 15.95
CA GLU A 108 14.46 11.82 16.47
C GLU A 108 15.28 12.58 15.40
N GLY A 109 14.64 13.08 14.35
CA GLY A 109 15.32 13.76 13.26
C GLY A 109 16.20 12.87 12.37
N LYS A 110 16.02 11.56 12.41
CA LYS A 110 16.66 10.60 11.50
C LYS A 110 16.05 10.68 10.09
N TRP A 111 16.82 10.30 9.10
CA TRP A 111 16.31 10.16 7.74
C TRP A 111 15.47 8.89 7.61
N SER A 112 14.36 8.98 6.87
CA SER A 112 13.44 7.87 6.65
C SER A 112 12.83 7.92 5.26
N GLY A 113 12.16 6.82 4.86
CA GLY A 113 11.55 6.70 3.55
C GLY A 113 12.56 6.45 2.42
N GLY A 114 12.11 6.59 1.20
CA GLY A 114 12.91 6.36 0.00
C GLY A 114 12.41 7.16 -1.18
N GLU A 115 13.13 7.09 -2.30
CA GLU A 115 12.73 7.77 -3.54
C GLU A 115 11.63 7.00 -4.30
N ASP A 116 11.63 5.67 -4.22
CA ASP A 116 10.52 4.85 -4.71
C ASP A 116 9.34 4.95 -3.75
N CYS A 117 8.52 5.99 -3.91
CA CYS A 117 7.49 6.35 -2.95
C CYS A 117 6.17 6.83 -3.56
N LEU A 118 6.04 6.87 -4.89
CA LEU A 118 4.86 7.43 -5.55
C LEU A 118 3.71 6.43 -5.57
N TYR A 119 3.12 6.23 -4.39
CA TYR A 119 2.03 5.31 -4.14
C TYR A 119 0.83 6.05 -3.55
N LEU A 120 -0.35 5.52 -3.84
CA LEU A 120 -1.61 5.98 -3.25
C LEU A 120 -2.34 4.83 -2.54
N ASN A 121 -3.29 5.21 -1.69
CA ASN A 121 -4.15 4.28 -0.99
C ASN A 121 -5.60 4.72 -1.15
N ILE A 122 -6.52 3.77 -1.19
CA ILE A 122 -7.93 4.01 -1.44
C ILE A 122 -8.78 3.34 -0.37
N TRP A 123 -9.82 4.02 0.09
CA TRP A 123 -10.90 3.48 0.92
C TRP A 123 -12.23 3.75 0.25
N THR A 124 -13.08 2.74 0.19
CA THR A 124 -14.45 2.84 -0.31
C THR A 124 -15.42 2.17 0.65
N PRO A 125 -16.72 2.52 0.62
CA PRO A 125 -17.73 1.66 1.21
C PRO A 125 -17.63 0.24 0.63
N GLN A 126 -18.06 -0.77 1.39
CA GLN A 126 -18.14 -2.15 0.90
C GLN A 126 -19.26 -2.27 -0.13
N LEU A 127 -18.92 -2.09 -1.39
CA LEU A 127 -19.82 -2.32 -2.52
C LEU A 127 -19.28 -3.52 -3.31
N SER A 128 -20.15 -4.50 -3.53
CA SER A 128 -19.84 -5.63 -4.41
C SER A 128 -19.66 -5.16 -5.86
N ASN A 129 -19.01 -5.97 -6.68
CA ASN A 129 -18.89 -5.68 -8.10
C ASN A 129 -20.25 -5.59 -8.82
N GLN A 130 -21.25 -6.31 -8.33
CA GLN A 130 -22.60 -6.23 -8.84
C GLN A 130 -23.24 -4.90 -8.50
N GLU A 131 -23.21 -4.48 -7.23
CA GLU A 131 -23.76 -3.18 -6.81
C GLU A 131 -23.12 -2.01 -7.56
N ILE A 132 -21.80 -2.06 -7.81
CA ILE A 132 -21.11 -1.02 -8.59
C ILE A 132 -21.61 -0.97 -10.03
N LYS A 133 -21.87 -2.13 -10.66
CA LYS A 133 -22.35 -2.20 -12.05
C LYS A 133 -23.82 -1.75 -12.18
N GLU A 134 -24.64 -2.07 -11.18
CA GLU A 134 -26.08 -1.77 -11.19
C GLU A 134 -26.38 -0.35 -10.69
N SER A 135 -25.46 0.24 -9.92
CA SER A 135 -25.66 1.58 -9.37
C SER A 135 -25.45 2.67 -10.43
N SER A 136 -26.44 3.53 -10.58
CA SER A 136 -26.27 4.80 -11.30
C SER A 136 -25.59 5.88 -10.45
N LYS A 137 -25.46 5.65 -9.14
CA LYS A 137 -24.88 6.59 -8.18
C LYS A 137 -23.36 6.57 -8.28
N LYS A 138 -22.78 7.71 -8.58
CA LYS A 138 -21.32 7.92 -8.46
C LYS A 138 -21.02 8.50 -7.08
N LEU A 139 -20.09 7.87 -6.37
CA LEU A 139 -19.64 8.39 -5.08
C LEU A 139 -18.68 9.57 -5.29
N PRO A 140 -18.77 10.61 -4.46
CA PRO A 140 -17.76 11.66 -4.47
C PRO A 140 -16.39 11.11 -4.04
N VAL A 141 -15.34 11.64 -4.65
CA VAL A 141 -13.96 11.28 -4.34
C VAL A 141 -13.29 12.44 -3.63
N MET A 142 -12.70 12.15 -2.48
CA MET A 142 -11.90 13.08 -1.71
C MET A 142 -10.43 12.64 -1.76
N MET A 143 -9.55 13.50 -2.27
CA MET A 143 -8.12 13.25 -2.24
C MET A 143 -7.49 13.97 -1.04
N TRP A 144 -6.81 13.19 -0.20
CA TRP A 144 -6.04 13.68 0.92
C TRP A 144 -4.58 13.88 0.52
N ILE A 145 -4.13 15.12 0.55
CA ILE A 145 -2.74 15.51 0.36
C ILE A 145 -2.18 15.84 1.74
N HIS A 146 -1.27 15.04 2.26
CA HIS A 146 -0.77 15.22 3.61
C HIS A 146 -0.01 16.55 3.77
N GLY A 147 -0.07 17.12 4.97
CA GLY A 147 0.70 18.31 5.35
C GLY A 147 2.16 17.98 5.70
N GLY A 148 2.89 19.01 6.17
CA GLY A 148 4.28 18.91 6.61
C GLY A 148 5.20 19.85 5.85
N ALA A 149 4.66 20.97 5.37
CA ALA A 149 5.40 22.05 4.70
C ALA A 149 6.24 21.59 3.50
N ASN A 150 5.79 20.54 2.80
CA ASN A 150 6.49 19.93 1.66
C ASN A 150 7.86 19.30 1.99
N VAL A 151 8.20 19.16 3.27
CA VAL A 151 9.49 18.60 3.72
C VAL A 151 9.35 17.32 4.52
N MET A 152 8.16 17.03 5.06
CA MET A 152 7.86 15.83 5.82
C MET A 152 6.37 15.48 5.72
N GLY A 153 6.02 14.27 6.13
CA GLY A 153 4.63 13.80 6.19
C GLY A 153 4.43 12.47 5.47
N SER A 154 3.24 11.90 5.61
CA SER A 154 2.94 10.60 5.03
C SER A 154 1.44 10.41 4.81
N ALA A 155 1.10 9.72 3.73
CA ALA A 155 -0.25 9.24 3.44
C ALA A 155 -0.73 8.12 4.41
N HIS A 156 0.15 7.61 5.26
CA HIS A 156 -0.14 6.50 6.18
C HIS A 156 -0.73 6.95 7.51
N THR A 157 -0.66 8.23 7.82
CA THR A 157 -0.94 8.77 9.15
C THR A 157 -2.44 8.75 9.49
N TYR A 158 -3.30 8.70 8.48
CA TYR A 158 -4.74 8.84 8.66
C TYR A 158 -5.48 7.61 8.15
N ASP A 159 -6.42 7.11 8.97
CA ASP A 159 -7.39 6.11 8.55
C ASP A 159 -8.76 6.80 8.31
N PRO A 160 -9.19 6.92 7.05
CA PRO A 160 -10.45 7.58 6.71
C PRO A 160 -11.66 6.62 6.75
N SER A 161 -11.53 5.39 7.23
CA SER A 161 -12.57 4.36 7.17
C SER A 161 -13.91 4.82 7.77
N SER A 162 -13.87 5.54 8.90
CA SER A 162 -15.06 6.11 9.53
C SER A 162 -15.72 7.19 8.67
N LEU A 163 -14.93 8.07 8.04
CA LEU A 163 -15.44 9.09 7.12
C LEU A 163 -16.12 8.44 5.90
N VAL A 164 -15.45 7.46 5.31
CA VAL A 164 -15.94 6.69 4.16
C VAL A 164 -17.28 6.02 4.46
N SER A 165 -17.34 5.31 5.60
CA SER A 165 -18.54 4.59 6.03
C SER A 165 -19.72 5.51 6.33
N ASN A 166 -19.50 6.62 7.01
CA ASN A 166 -20.58 7.50 7.46
C ASN A 166 -21.12 8.43 6.35
N HIS A 167 -20.33 8.69 5.31
CA HIS A 167 -20.68 9.70 4.30
C HIS A 167 -20.72 9.16 2.87
N GLU A 168 -20.56 7.84 2.67
CA GLU A 168 -20.58 7.21 1.34
C GLU A 168 -19.65 7.93 0.33
N VAL A 169 -18.43 8.21 0.73
CA VAL A 169 -17.39 8.83 -0.09
C VAL A 169 -16.27 7.86 -0.39
N VAL A 170 -15.53 8.08 -1.45
CA VAL A 170 -14.22 7.43 -1.69
C VAL A 170 -13.14 8.37 -1.18
N VAL A 171 -12.21 7.85 -0.39
CA VAL A 171 -11.04 8.64 0.05
C VAL A 171 -9.78 8.04 -0.56
N VAL A 172 -8.97 8.90 -1.15
CA VAL A 172 -7.65 8.58 -1.71
C VAL A 172 -6.60 9.35 -0.92
N THR A 173 -5.58 8.68 -0.41
CA THR A 173 -4.41 9.34 0.19
C THR A 173 -3.19 9.12 -0.70
N ILE A 174 -2.35 10.12 -0.87
CA ILE A 174 -1.23 10.07 -1.80
C ILE A 174 0.09 10.41 -1.12
N GLN A 175 1.16 9.78 -1.60
CA GLN A 175 2.53 10.22 -1.36
C GLN A 175 2.97 11.15 -2.50
N TYR A 176 3.92 12.04 -2.23
CA TYR A 176 4.55 12.90 -3.23
C TYR A 176 5.97 13.22 -2.79
N ARG A 177 6.86 13.47 -3.75
CA ARG A 177 8.26 13.82 -3.45
C ARG A 177 8.34 15.08 -2.59
N MET A 178 9.23 15.06 -1.62
CA MET A 178 9.35 16.11 -0.62
C MET A 178 10.73 16.75 -0.59
N GLY A 179 10.81 17.94 0.03
CA GLY A 179 12.04 18.68 0.20
C GLY A 179 12.80 18.89 -1.13
N PRO A 180 14.13 18.74 -1.12
CA PRO A 180 14.94 18.94 -2.34
C PRO A 180 14.65 17.92 -3.46
N LEU A 181 14.07 16.76 -3.15
CA LEU A 181 13.69 15.79 -4.19
C LEU A 181 12.39 16.19 -4.89
N GLY A 182 11.51 16.92 -4.21
CA GLY A 182 10.25 17.42 -4.76
C GLY A 182 10.32 18.83 -5.35
N TRP A 183 11.19 19.69 -4.82
CA TRP A 183 11.31 21.08 -5.24
C TRP A 183 12.78 21.49 -5.32
N PHE A 184 13.35 21.30 -6.49
CA PHE A 184 14.73 21.67 -6.77
C PHE A 184 14.91 21.99 -8.25
N ARG A 185 15.57 23.11 -8.53
CA ARG A 185 15.88 23.53 -9.90
C ARG A 185 17.34 23.92 -10.01
N HIS A 186 18.03 23.34 -10.98
CA HIS A 186 19.40 23.72 -11.30
C HIS A 186 19.64 23.59 -12.81
N PRO A 187 20.29 24.55 -13.47
CA PRO A 187 20.51 24.55 -14.93
C PRO A 187 21.19 23.26 -15.44
N ALA A 188 22.10 22.67 -14.66
CA ALA A 188 22.80 21.45 -15.05
C ALA A 188 21.91 20.18 -15.10
N LEU A 189 20.67 20.25 -14.59
CA LEU A 189 19.70 19.14 -14.67
C LEU A 189 18.87 19.16 -15.95
N HIS A 190 19.01 20.18 -16.77
CA HIS A 190 18.17 20.42 -17.94
C HIS A 190 19.01 20.59 -19.20
N THR A 191 18.45 20.17 -20.32
CA THR A 191 18.94 20.44 -21.66
C THR A 191 17.93 21.32 -22.40
N GLU A 192 18.25 21.73 -23.63
CA GLU A 192 17.29 22.43 -24.47
C GLU A 192 16.04 21.56 -24.80
N GLU A 193 16.22 20.26 -24.80
CA GLU A 193 15.17 19.26 -25.08
C GLU A 193 14.30 18.93 -23.86
N SER A 194 14.68 19.38 -22.66
CA SER A 194 13.88 19.13 -21.43
C SER A 194 12.51 19.80 -21.54
N SER A 195 11.47 19.09 -21.10
CA SER A 195 10.09 19.58 -21.05
C SER A 195 9.96 20.81 -20.13
N LEU A 196 8.85 21.54 -20.22
CA LEU A 196 8.56 22.65 -19.32
C LEU A 196 8.37 22.13 -17.88
N GLU A 197 7.78 20.95 -17.73
CA GLU A 197 7.57 20.25 -16.48
C GLU A 197 8.91 19.91 -15.80
N ASP A 198 9.86 19.35 -16.54
CA ASP A 198 11.22 19.10 -16.04
C ASP A 198 11.89 20.39 -15.57
N ARG A 199 11.81 21.46 -16.36
CA ARG A 199 12.42 22.74 -16.05
C ARG A 199 11.76 23.50 -14.91
N SER A 200 10.54 23.10 -14.54
CA SER A 200 9.77 23.76 -13.48
C SER A 200 10.42 23.61 -12.10
N GLY A 201 11.05 22.47 -11.84
CA GLY A 201 11.57 22.13 -10.52
C GLY A 201 10.47 21.85 -9.48
N ASN A 202 9.21 21.66 -9.92
CA ASN A 202 8.04 21.46 -9.06
C ASN A 202 7.58 19.99 -9.06
N TYR A 203 8.48 19.05 -8.91
CA TYR A 203 8.24 17.64 -9.08
C TYR A 203 7.20 17.08 -8.10
N GLY A 204 7.21 17.51 -6.83
CA GLY A 204 6.17 17.11 -5.86
C GLY A 204 4.77 17.61 -6.23
N THR A 205 4.66 18.76 -6.89
CA THR A 205 3.38 19.25 -7.44
C THR A 205 2.95 18.39 -8.64
N LEU A 206 3.89 18.03 -9.52
CA LEU A 206 3.62 17.13 -10.65
C LEU A 206 3.20 15.75 -10.20
N ASP A 207 3.76 15.22 -9.10
CA ASP A 207 3.32 13.97 -8.47
C ASP A 207 1.86 14.05 -8.04
N THR A 208 1.47 15.16 -7.39
CA THR A 208 0.08 15.38 -6.96
C THR A 208 -0.88 15.46 -8.15
N ILE A 209 -0.47 16.12 -9.24
CA ILE A 209 -1.25 16.18 -10.48
C ILE A 209 -1.37 14.80 -11.13
N MET A 210 -0.30 14.00 -11.13
CA MET A 210 -0.31 12.64 -11.66
C MET A 210 -1.25 11.73 -10.88
N ALA A 211 -1.28 11.86 -9.55
CA ALA A 211 -2.18 11.07 -8.70
C ALA A 211 -3.68 11.39 -8.90
N LEU A 212 -4.01 12.54 -9.51
CA LEU A 212 -5.38 12.93 -9.88
C LEU A 212 -5.85 12.35 -11.22
N ARG A 213 -4.96 11.79 -12.00
CA ARG A 213 -5.22 11.23 -13.34
C ARG A 213 -5.41 9.73 -13.33
#